data_4bea1c438d453c198f9bd8cbfd087f30
#
_entry.id   4bea1c438d453c198f9bd8cbfd087f30
#
_cell.length_a   1.000
_cell.length_b   1.000
_cell.length_c   1.000
_cell.angle_alpha   90.00
_cell.angle_beta   90.00
_cell.angle_gamma   90.00
#
_symmetry.space_group_name_H-M   'P 1'
#
loop_
_entity.id
_entity.type
_entity.pdbx_description
1 polymer ?
#
loop_
_entity_poly.entity_id
_entity_poly.type
_entity_poly.pdbx_seq_one_letter_code
_entity_poly.pdbx_strand_id
1 'polypeptide(L)'
;VGAKMKDNMMELAEPLRAMEGLKDFHEAAWVHKKDGMYYLSYADNHAENGKGANRLNYATSNSPLGPWTYQGVYLEPTGCDTSHGSIAEYKGEWYAFYHNCSISGRGNLRSICVDKLYYNPDGTIKVVEQTK
;
A
#
# COMPACT_ATOMS: atom_id res chain seq x y z
N VAL A 1 0.46 -12.98 7.02
CA VAL A 1 1.61 -13.91 7.07
C VAL A 1 2.46 -13.72 5.83
N GLY A 2 3.75 -14.05 5.91
CA GLY A 2 4.71 -14.02 4.80
C GLY A 2 5.71 -15.16 4.89
N ALA A 3 6.32 -15.51 3.76
CA ALA A 3 7.41 -16.46 3.68
C ALA A 3 8.24 -16.22 2.41
N LYS A 4 9.49 -16.68 2.44
CA LYS A 4 10.32 -16.73 1.25
C LYS A 4 9.86 -17.85 0.32
N MET A 5 9.82 -17.57 -0.98
CA MET A 5 9.59 -18.57 -2.02
C MET A 5 10.90 -19.24 -2.41
N LYS A 6 10.83 -20.49 -2.91
CA LYS A 6 11.93 -21.13 -3.63
C LYS A 6 12.14 -20.43 -4.98
N ASP A 7 13.30 -20.65 -5.60
CA ASP A 7 13.65 -20.02 -6.88
C ASP A 7 12.67 -20.35 -8.03
N ASN A 8 11.98 -21.49 -7.93
CA ASN A 8 10.92 -21.87 -8.89
C ASN A 8 9.64 -21.04 -8.74
N MET A 9 9.50 -20.21 -7.69
CA MET A 9 8.33 -19.36 -7.36
C MET A 9 7.01 -20.14 -7.21
N MET A 10 7.07 -21.45 -6.99
CA MET A 10 5.90 -22.32 -6.87
C MET A 10 5.75 -22.92 -5.46
N GLU A 11 6.81 -22.93 -4.68
CA GLU A 11 6.86 -23.53 -3.36
C GLU A 11 7.46 -22.58 -2.35
N LEU A 12 7.02 -22.69 -1.10
CA LEU A 12 7.64 -21.96 0.00
C LEU A 12 9.03 -22.54 0.32
N ALA A 13 10.01 -21.66 0.52
CA ALA A 13 11.36 -22.04 0.98
C ALA A 13 11.43 -22.15 2.50
N GLU A 14 10.47 -21.56 3.20
CA GLU A 14 10.38 -21.56 4.66
C GLU A 14 8.90 -21.56 5.11
N PRO A 15 8.60 -21.91 6.36
CA PRO A 15 7.23 -21.83 6.89
C PRO A 15 6.68 -20.40 6.87
N LEU A 16 5.37 -20.28 6.73
CA LEU A 16 4.65 -19.01 6.91
C LEU A 16 4.86 -18.48 8.33
N ARG A 17 5.10 -17.18 8.44
CA ARG A 17 5.25 -16.48 9.71
C ARG A 17 4.39 -15.21 9.76
N ALA A 18 4.05 -14.75 10.96
CA ALA A 18 3.38 -13.49 11.14
C ALA A 18 4.24 -12.32 10.64
N MET A 19 3.60 -11.34 10.03
CA MET A 19 4.23 -10.09 9.62
C MET A 19 4.05 -9.08 10.76
N GLU A 20 5.03 -8.99 11.64
CA GLU A 20 4.98 -8.17 12.84
C GLU A 20 5.16 -6.67 12.54
N GLY A 21 4.52 -5.81 13.36
CA GLY A 21 4.66 -4.34 13.31
C GLY A 21 3.71 -3.64 12.33
N LEU A 22 2.80 -4.35 11.67
CA LEU A 22 1.73 -3.77 10.86
C LEU A 22 0.59 -3.30 11.78
N LYS A 23 -0.01 -2.16 11.47
CA LYS A 23 -1.15 -1.60 12.17
C LYS A 23 -2.38 -1.62 11.28
N ASP A 24 -3.48 -2.15 11.79
CA ASP A 24 -4.79 -2.17 11.12
C ASP A 24 -4.78 -2.79 9.71
N PHE A 25 -3.89 -3.76 9.47
CA PHE A 25 -3.79 -4.44 8.18
C PHE A 25 -5.09 -5.18 7.85
N HIS A 26 -5.68 -4.86 6.70
CA HIS A 26 -6.85 -5.54 6.18
C HIS A 26 -6.53 -6.36 4.92
N GLU A 27 -6.14 -5.69 3.84
CA GLU A 27 -5.89 -6.35 2.54
C GLU A 27 -4.98 -5.51 1.62
N ALA A 28 -4.88 -5.87 0.34
CA ALA A 28 -4.21 -5.10 -0.71
C ALA A 28 -2.71 -4.88 -0.47
N ALA A 29 -2.00 -5.89 0.00
CA ALA A 29 -0.57 -5.81 0.24
C ALA A 29 0.24 -5.60 -1.05
N TRP A 30 1.12 -4.61 -1.04
CA TRP A 30 2.09 -4.34 -2.09
C TRP A 30 3.45 -4.02 -1.49
N VAL A 31 4.52 -4.63 -1.99
CA VAL A 31 5.89 -4.36 -1.51
C VAL A 31 6.73 -3.74 -2.61
N HIS A 32 7.43 -2.68 -2.30
CA HIS A 32 8.49 -2.13 -3.15
C HIS A 32 9.75 -1.84 -2.34
N LYS A 33 10.86 -1.60 -3.03
CA LYS A 33 12.14 -1.27 -2.41
C LYS A 33 12.66 0.04 -2.98
N LYS A 34 13.10 0.94 -2.10
CA LYS A 34 13.74 2.19 -2.47
C LYS A 34 14.92 2.46 -1.53
N ASP A 35 16.09 2.79 -2.09
CA ASP A 35 17.31 3.15 -1.34
C ASP A 35 17.66 2.14 -0.23
N GLY A 36 17.50 0.84 -0.52
CA GLY A 36 17.78 -0.24 0.42
C GLY A 36 16.65 -0.57 1.41
N MET A 37 15.66 0.32 1.58
CA MET A 37 14.52 0.14 2.47
C MET A 37 13.34 -0.54 1.75
N TYR A 38 12.69 -1.48 2.41
CA TYR A 38 11.43 -2.08 1.96
C TYR A 38 10.24 -1.30 2.49
N TYR A 39 9.25 -1.13 1.65
CA TYR A 39 7.97 -0.49 1.94
C TYR A 39 6.87 -1.50 1.67
N LEU A 40 6.08 -1.82 2.67
CA LEU A 40 4.85 -2.60 2.54
C LEU A 40 3.68 -1.65 2.65
N SER A 41 2.95 -1.46 1.56
CA SER A 41 1.70 -0.72 1.54
C SER A 41 0.50 -1.67 1.58
N TYR A 42 -0.60 -1.23 2.19
CA TYR A 42 -1.79 -2.04 2.40
C TYR A 42 -3.01 -1.19 2.71
N ALA A 43 -4.20 -1.76 2.47
CA ALA A 43 -5.46 -1.16 2.88
C ALA A 43 -5.76 -1.48 4.34
N ASP A 44 -6.28 -0.50 5.08
CA ASP A 44 -6.86 -0.69 6.40
C ASP A 44 -8.39 -0.88 6.30
N ASN A 45 -9.01 -1.18 7.43
CA ASN A 45 -10.47 -1.20 7.55
C ASN A 45 -10.90 0.00 8.39
N HIS A 46 -10.64 1.19 7.88
CA HIS A 46 -10.99 2.42 8.56
C HIS A 46 -12.48 2.70 8.48
N ALA A 47 -13.06 3.13 9.59
CA ALA A 47 -14.45 3.57 9.64
C ALA A 47 -14.50 5.02 10.10
N GLU A 48 -15.19 5.86 9.33
CA GLU A 48 -15.43 7.26 9.66
C GLU A 48 -16.92 7.55 9.57
N ASN A 49 -17.48 8.20 10.59
CA ASN A 49 -18.91 8.57 10.65
C ASN A 49 -19.87 7.39 10.40
N GLY A 50 -19.50 6.19 10.88
CA GLY A 50 -20.30 4.98 10.71
C GLY A 50 -20.27 4.37 9.31
N LYS A 51 -19.43 4.88 8.41
CA LYS A 51 -19.21 4.32 7.07
C LYS A 51 -17.79 3.77 7.01
N GLY A 52 -17.66 2.53 6.52
CA GLY A 52 -16.35 1.96 6.20
C GLY A 52 -15.69 2.73 5.06
N ALA A 53 -14.43 3.06 5.23
CA ALA A 53 -13.61 3.68 4.19
C ALA A 53 -12.18 3.19 4.38
N ASN A 54 -11.63 2.51 3.36
CA ASN A 54 -10.27 2.04 3.43
C ASN A 54 -9.30 3.16 3.04
N ARG A 55 -8.27 3.33 3.87
CA ARG A 55 -7.09 4.16 3.52
C ARG A 55 -5.97 3.23 3.09
N LEU A 56 -5.00 3.74 2.36
CA LEU A 56 -3.78 3.02 2.08
C LEU A 56 -2.68 3.48 3.04
N ASN A 57 -2.29 2.57 3.91
CA ASN A 57 -1.22 2.73 4.87
C ASN A 57 0.08 2.15 4.35
N TYR A 58 1.19 2.46 5.02
CA TYR A 58 2.45 1.80 4.76
C TYR A 58 3.29 1.63 6.02
N ALA A 59 4.16 0.65 5.94
CA ALA A 59 5.19 0.36 6.92
C ALA A 59 6.53 0.13 6.23
N THR A 60 7.63 0.34 6.93
CA THR A 60 8.98 0.17 6.40
C THR A 60 9.75 -0.91 7.15
N SER A 61 10.74 -1.52 6.48
CA SER A 61 11.62 -2.51 7.08
C SER A 61 12.94 -2.62 6.30
N ASN A 62 14.00 -3.06 6.99
CA ASN A 62 15.25 -3.45 6.35
C ASN A 62 15.20 -4.85 5.71
N SER A 63 14.10 -5.58 5.91
CA SER A 63 13.89 -6.94 5.39
C SER A 63 12.52 -7.04 4.70
N PRO A 64 12.40 -7.82 3.59
CA PRO A 64 11.14 -7.97 2.87
C PRO A 64 10.04 -8.69 3.67
N LEU A 65 10.40 -9.34 4.78
CA LEU A 65 9.47 -10.04 5.67
C LEU A 65 9.33 -9.40 7.05
N GLY A 66 9.83 -8.17 7.21
CA GLY A 66 9.80 -7.46 8.49
C GLY A 66 10.95 -7.86 9.46
N PRO A 67 10.88 -7.48 10.74
CA PRO A 67 9.73 -6.77 11.33
C PRO A 67 9.50 -5.39 10.68
N TRP A 68 8.24 -4.96 10.66
CA TRP A 68 7.81 -3.72 10.02
C TRP A 68 7.64 -2.59 11.05
N THR A 69 7.91 -1.38 10.63
CA THR A 69 7.63 -0.17 11.40
C THR A 69 6.55 0.62 10.68
N TYR A 70 5.38 0.75 11.32
CA TYR A 70 4.27 1.54 10.79
C TYR A 70 4.66 3.00 10.64
N GLN A 71 4.37 3.59 9.48
CA GLN A 71 4.73 4.97 9.14
C GLN A 71 3.52 5.90 9.00
N GLY A 72 2.37 5.39 8.61
CA GLY A 72 1.16 6.20 8.44
C GLY A 72 0.37 5.89 7.19
N VAL A 73 -0.52 6.82 6.85
CA VAL A 73 -1.35 6.80 5.64
C VAL A 73 -0.62 7.52 4.52
N TYR A 74 -0.58 6.92 3.33
CA TYR A 74 -0.07 7.59 2.13
C TYR A 74 -1.16 7.96 1.12
N LEU A 75 -2.34 7.34 1.22
CA LEU A 75 -3.51 7.69 0.42
C LEU A 75 -4.77 7.67 1.28
N GLU A 76 -5.45 8.79 1.34
CA GLU A 76 -6.74 8.94 2.01
C GLU A 76 -7.87 8.25 1.23
N PRO A 77 -9.07 8.03 1.82
CA PRO A 77 -10.16 7.35 1.16
C PRO A 77 -10.52 7.94 -0.20
N THR A 78 -10.76 7.09 -1.17
CA THR A 78 -11.07 7.48 -2.55
C THR A 78 -12.58 7.52 -2.86
N GLY A 79 -13.43 7.33 -1.83
CA GLY A 79 -14.89 7.29 -1.98
C GLY A 79 -15.44 5.97 -2.52
N CYS A 80 -14.57 4.97 -2.74
CA CYS A 80 -14.96 3.62 -3.17
C CYS A 80 -15.26 2.71 -1.97
N ASP A 81 -15.88 1.55 -2.22
CA ASP A 81 -16.20 0.56 -1.20
C ASP A 81 -14.94 -0.07 -0.58
N THR A 82 -13.89 -0.21 -1.39
CA THR A 82 -12.55 -0.69 -0.97
C THR A 82 -11.46 0.15 -1.63
N SER A 83 -10.24 0.07 -1.14
CA SER A 83 -9.07 0.69 -1.75
C SER A 83 -7.96 -0.32 -1.96
N HIS A 84 -7.44 -0.38 -3.18
CA HIS A 84 -6.24 -1.13 -3.52
C HIS A 84 -5.25 -0.19 -4.19
N GLY A 85 -3.96 -0.42 -3.95
CA GLY A 85 -2.92 0.41 -4.54
C GLY A 85 -1.62 -0.33 -4.77
N SER A 86 -0.80 0.25 -5.62
CA SER A 86 0.58 -0.15 -5.84
C SER A 86 1.47 1.06 -6.03
N ILE A 87 2.76 0.89 -5.78
CA ILE A 87 3.76 1.95 -5.91
C ILE A 87 4.85 1.42 -6.83
N ALA A 88 5.16 2.18 -7.88
CA ALA A 88 6.19 1.79 -8.83
C ALA A 88 7.04 2.98 -9.26
N GLU A 89 8.30 2.70 -9.59
CA GLU A 89 9.21 3.66 -10.22
C GLU A 89 9.12 3.55 -11.74
N TYR A 90 9.09 4.71 -12.38
CA TYR A 90 9.19 4.80 -13.83
C TYR A 90 10.04 6.02 -14.22
N LYS A 91 11.12 5.79 -14.96
CA LYS A 91 12.06 6.83 -15.44
C LYS A 91 12.60 7.74 -14.32
N GLY A 92 12.91 7.17 -13.17
CA GLY A 92 13.47 7.89 -12.02
C GLY A 92 12.43 8.63 -11.17
N GLU A 93 11.16 8.52 -11.49
CA GLU A 93 10.06 9.10 -10.71
C GLU A 93 9.18 8.01 -10.12
N TRP A 94 8.60 8.27 -8.95
CA TRP A 94 7.70 7.36 -8.26
C TRP A 94 6.25 7.72 -8.47
N TYR A 95 5.39 6.70 -8.59
CA TYR A 95 3.97 6.83 -8.85
C TYR A 95 3.17 5.93 -7.93
N ALA A 96 2.05 6.46 -7.41
CA ALA A 96 1.02 5.70 -6.76
C ALA A 96 -0.08 5.37 -7.77
N PHE A 97 -0.37 4.09 -7.92
CA PHE A 97 -1.52 3.59 -8.69
C PHE A 97 -2.61 3.20 -7.71
N TYR A 98 -3.80 3.66 -7.93
CA TYR A 98 -4.95 3.38 -7.08
C TYR A 98 -6.23 3.47 -7.90
N HIS A 99 -7.40 3.48 -7.29
CA HIS A 99 -8.66 3.65 -8.00
C HIS A 99 -9.59 4.60 -7.24
N ASN A 100 -10.47 5.25 -7.96
CA ASN A 100 -11.62 5.98 -7.42
C ASN A 100 -12.91 5.60 -8.17
N CYS A 101 -14.03 6.14 -7.76
CA CYS A 101 -15.32 5.95 -8.39
C CYS A 101 -15.99 7.27 -8.83
N SER A 102 -15.17 8.33 -9.03
CA SER A 102 -15.68 9.67 -9.39
C SER A 102 -16.42 9.70 -10.72
N ILE A 103 -16.01 8.90 -11.71
CA ILE A 103 -16.66 8.82 -13.03
C ILE A 103 -18.02 8.12 -12.92
N SER A 104 -18.09 7.01 -12.19
CA SER A 104 -19.30 6.19 -12.11
C SER A 104 -20.31 6.67 -11.05
N GLY A 105 -19.82 7.34 -10.01
CA GLY A 105 -20.58 7.64 -8.80
C GLY A 105 -20.99 6.39 -7.98
N ARG A 106 -20.41 5.22 -8.27
CA ARG A 106 -20.74 3.95 -7.61
C ARG A 106 -19.48 3.28 -7.05
N GLY A 107 -19.44 3.00 -5.75
CA GLY A 107 -18.27 2.48 -5.06
C GLY A 107 -17.67 1.18 -5.61
N ASN A 108 -18.48 0.35 -6.27
CA ASN A 108 -18.07 -0.90 -6.92
C ASN A 108 -17.65 -0.74 -8.40
N LEU A 109 -17.90 0.40 -9.04
CA LEU A 109 -17.50 0.68 -10.42
C LEU A 109 -16.32 1.67 -10.42
N ARG A 110 -15.14 1.13 -10.43
CA ARG A 110 -13.88 1.84 -10.16
C ARG A 110 -13.10 2.15 -11.43
N SER A 111 -12.44 3.30 -11.43
CA SER A 111 -11.53 3.76 -12.48
C SER A 111 -10.12 3.85 -11.94
N ILE A 112 -9.11 3.44 -12.72
CA ILE A 112 -7.70 3.52 -12.33
C ILE A 112 -7.27 4.98 -12.33
N CYS A 113 -6.56 5.35 -11.27
CA CYS A 113 -5.89 6.64 -11.10
C CYS A 113 -4.39 6.41 -10.94
N VAL A 114 -3.61 7.39 -11.35
CA VAL A 114 -2.16 7.43 -11.13
C VAL A 114 -1.76 8.87 -10.81
N ASP A 115 -1.04 9.03 -9.70
CA ASP A 115 -0.47 10.30 -9.29
C ASP A 115 1.00 10.15 -8.92
N LYS A 116 1.75 11.24 -9.01
CA LYS A 116 3.14 11.27 -8.54
C LYS A 116 3.20 11.04 -7.04
N LEU A 117 4.14 10.20 -6.64
CA LEU A 117 4.41 9.91 -5.24
C LEU A 117 5.76 10.52 -4.86
N TYR A 118 5.80 11.23 -3.74
CA TYR A 118 6.99 11.90 -3.26
C TYR A 118 7.43 11.36 -1.91
N TYR A 119 8.73 11.25 -1.74
CA TYR A 119 9.36 10.91 -0.47
C TYR A 119 9.94 12.15 0.19
N ASN A 120 9.88 12.18 1.51
CA ASN A 120 10.63 13.13 2.32
C ASN A 120 12.11 12.71 2.40
N PRO A 121 13.03 13.62 2.81
CA PRO A 121 14.44 13.28 2.96
C PRO A 121 14.72 12.12 3.95
N ASP A 122 13.84 11.89 4.91
CA ASP A 122 13.91 10.79 5.88
C ASP A 122 13.37 9.45 5.35
N GLY A 123 12.91 9.41 4.08
CA GLY A 123 12.35 8.22 3.43
C GLY A 123 10.86 8.01 3.69
N THR A 124 10.20 8.86 4.48
CA THR A 124 8.74 8.76 4.63
C THR A 124 8.03 9.20 3.34
N ILE A 125 6.84 8.64 3.09
CA ILE A 125 6.03 8.99 1.93
C ILE A 125 5.15 10.20 2.27
N LYS A 126 5.11 11.18 1.38
CA LYS A 126 4.12 12.27 1.45
C LYS A 126 2.74 11.74 1.06
N VAL A 127 1.71 12.19 1.77
CA VAL A 127 0.33 11.85 1.40
C VAL A 127 0.07 12.26 -0.05
N VAL A 128 -0.46 11.34 -0.84
CA VAL A 128 -0.72 11.57 -2.27
C VAL A 128 -1.86 12.57 -2.45
N GLU A 129 -1.63 13.58 -3.27
CA GLU A 129 -2.66 14.49 -3.74
C GLU A 129 -3.45 13.81 -4.85
N GLN A 130 -4.67 13.36 -4.51
CA GLN A 130 -5.49 12.57 -5.41
C GLN A 130 -6.02 13.41 -6.58
N THR A 131 -5.88 12.90 -7.81
CA THR A 131 -6.59 13.43 -8.98
C THR A 131 -8.10 13.30 -8.78
N LYS A 132 -8.82 14.41 -9.02
CA LYS A 132 -10.29 14.49 -8.90
C LYS A 132 -10.99 14.15 -10.21
#